data_bd0cb8b4590cc2516a43b73a3601db9b
#
_entry.id   bd0cb8b4590cc2516a43b73a3601db9b
#
_cell.length_a   1.000
_cell.length_b   1.000
_cell.length_c   1.000
_cell.angle_alpha   90.00
_cell.angle_beta   90.00
_cell.angle_gamma   90.00
#
_symmetry.space_group_name_H-M   'P 1'
#
loop_
_entity.id
_entity.type
_entity.pdbx_description
1 polymer ?
#
loop_
_entity_poly.entity_id
_entity_poly.type
_entity_poly.pdbx_seq_one_letter_code
_entity_poly.pdbx_strand_id
1 'polypeptide(L)'
;MKILWIDLNSSYAHSSLALPALHAQIMTDPSIEWEIVSATINENTGMIVDEIYRHRPDILAATTWLFNHEQLMQVASRVKALLPEACLVLGGPEFLGDNEEFLRKNPFVDCVFRGEGEEVFPQWLTCWNHPEQWHTVPGLCYLTPNKE
;
A
#
# COMPACT_ATOMS: atom_id res chain seq x y z
N MET A 1 4.84 -11.37 10.30
CA MET A 1 4.04 -10.43 9.49
C MET A 1 4.61 -10.40 8.09
N LYS A 2 3.76 -10.65 7.08
CA LYS A 2 4.15 -10.64 5.67
C LYS A 2 3.68 -9.34 5.02
N ILE A 3 4.62 -8.57 4.48
CA ILE A 3 4.35 -7.36 3.71
C ILE A 3 4.65 -7.67 2.25
N LEU A 4 3.69 -7.41 1.37
CA LEU A 4 3.89 -7.47 -0.06
C LEU A 4 3.81 -6.08 -0.66
N TRP A 5 4.88 -5.68 -1.33
CA TRP A 5 4.95 -4.45 -2.10
C TRP A 5 4.52 -4.70 -3.54
N ILE A 6 3.56 -3.93 -4.00
CA ILE A 6 3.15 -3.91 -5.41
C ILE A 6 3.96 -2.83 -6.11
N ASP A 7 4.93 -3.23 -6.91
CA ASP A 7 5.79 -2.34 -7.69
C ASP A 7 5.29 -2.23 -9.13
N LEU A 8 4.29 -1.37 -9.34
CA LEU A 8 3.63 -1.19 -10.63
C LEU A 8 4.24 0.00 -11.37
N ASN A 9 5.10 -0.28 -12.34
CA ASN A 9 5.89 0.69 -13.07
C ASN A 9 5.36 0.99 -14.47
N SER A 10 5.77 2.11 -15.05
CA SER A 10 5.45 2.47 -16.44
C SER A 10 6.15 1.56 -17.46
N SER A 11 7.34 1.08 -17.11
CA SER A 11 8.12 0.12 -17.91
C SER A 11 9.14 -0.59 -17.01
N TYR A 12 9.74 -1.68 -17.50
CA TYR A 12 10.82 -2.40 -16.81
C TYR A 12 12.12 -1.59 -16.63
N ALA A 13 12.25 -0.44 -17.29
CA ALA A 13 13.39 0.46 -17.13
C ALA A 13 13.26 1.39 -15.91
N HIS A 14 12.12 1.42 -15.25
CA HIS A 14 11.85 2.24 -14.08
C HIS A 14 11.72 1.38 -12.83
N SER A 15 12.21 1.90 -11.71
CA SER A 15 12.00 1.33 -10.37
C SER A 15 11.61 2.44 -9.40
N SER A 16 10.75 2.13 -8.46
CA SER A 16 10.38 3.05 -7.39
C SER A 16 11.53 3.20 -6.40
N LEU A 17 11.93 4.43 -6.09
CA LEU A 17 12.89 4.69 -5.00
C LEU A 17 12.26 4.51 -3.62
N ALA A 18 10.95 4.64 -3.50
CA ALA A 18 10.23 4.44 -2.24
C ALA A 18 10.36 3.00 -1.74
N LEU A 19 10.32 2.01 -2.64
CA LEU A 19 10.44 0.60 -2.30
C LEU A 19 11.72 0.28 -1.51
N PRO A 20 12.94 0.54 -2.05
CA PRO A 20 14.17 0.25 -1.30
C PRO A 20 14.34 1.15 -0.08
N ALA A 21 13.86 2.40 -0.13
CA ALA A 21 13.95 3.32 1.00
C ALA A 21 13.13 2.82 2.21
N LEU A 22 11.90 2.39 1.99
CA LEU A 22 11.05 1.83 3.05
C LEU A 22 11.55 0.46 3.53
N HIS A 23 11.97 -0.40 2.61
CA HIS A 23 12.52 -1.71 2.97
C HIS A 23 13.75 -1.57 3.86
N ALA A 24 14.64 -0.62 3.56
CA ALA A 24 15.84 -0.37 4.37
C ALA A 24 15.53 -0.02 5.84
N GLN A 25 14.37 0.59 6.12
CA GLN A 25 13.98 0.94 7.49
C GLN A 25 13.56 -0.27 8.33
N ILE A 26 13.15 -1.37 7.71
CA ILE A 26 12.56 -2.51 8.39
C ILE A 26 13.33 -3.83 8.16
N MET A 27 14.34 -3.84 7.29
CA MET A 27 15.08 -5.05 6.88
C MET A 27 15.81 -5.77 8.02
N THR A 28 16.01 -5.10 9.15
CA THR A 28 16.66 -5.69 10.34
C THR A 28 15.67 -6.37 11.28
N ASP A 29 14.36 -6.23 11.07
CA ASP A 29 13.34 -6.87 11.89
C ASP A 29 13.05 -8.30 11.37
N PRO A 30 13.48 -9.36 12.07
CA PRO A 30 13.30 -10.72 11.63
C PRO A 30 11.84 -11.19 11.67
N SER A 31 10.95 -10.45 12.29
CA SER A 31 9.50 -10.74 12.32
C SER A 31 8.76 -10.32 11.05
N ILE A 32 9.44 -9.55 10.19
CA ILE A 32 8.88 -9.02 8.93
C ILE A 32 9.41 -9.84 7.75
N GLU A 33 8.51 -10.47 7.03
CA GLU A 33 8.76 -11.06 5.72
C GLU A 33 8.36 -10.03 4.65
N TRP A 34 9.32 -9.60 3.84
CA TRP A 34 9.12 -8.61 2.78
C TRP A 34 9.17 -9.27 1.42
N GLU A 35 8.11 -9.14 0.65
CA GLU A 35 8.00 -9.64 -0.70
C GLU A 35 7.63 -8.54 -1.68
N ILE A 36 7.96 -8.73 -2.96
CA ILE A 36 7.71 -7.76 -4.03
C ILE A 36 7.06 -8.49 -5.20
N VAL A 37 5.96 -7.94 -5.70
CA VAL A 37 5.41 -8.26 -7.02
C VAL A 37 5.63 -7.06 -7.92
N SER A 38 6.52 -7.22 -8.89
CA SER A 38 6.84 -6.18 -9.89
C SER A 38 6.10 -6.44 -11.19
N ALA A 39 5.45 -5.42 -11.70
CA ALA A 39 4.72 -5.47 -12.97
C ALA A 39 4.78 -4.10 -13.68
N THR A 40 4.36 -4.07 -14.92
CA THR A 40 4.18 -2.82 -15.67
C THR A 40 2.69 -2.54 -15.90
N ILE A 41 2.36 -1.28 -16.16
CA ILE A 41 0.98 -0.86 -16.47
C ILE A 41 0.42 -1.50 -17.75
N ASN A 42 1.26 -2.15 -18.55
CA ASN A 42 0.85 -2.85 -19.78
C ASN A 42 0.54 -4.33 -19.54
N GLU A 43 0.79 -4.85 -18.36
CA GLU A 43 0.53 -6.25 -18.04
C GLU A 43 -0.94 -6.51 -17.69
N ASN A 44 -1.35 -7.76 -17.84
CA ASN A 44 -2.72 -8.16 -17.55
C ASN A 44 -3.02 -8.06 -16.05
N THR A 45 -3.99 -7.23 -15.71
CA THR A 45 -4.41 -7.00 -14.31
C THR A 45 -4.77 -8.29 -13.58
N GLY A 46 -5.42 -9.25 -14.26
CA GLY A 46 -5.81 -10.53 -13.65
C GLY A 46 -4.59 -11.39 -13.26
N MET A 47 -3.51 -11.35 -14.05
CA MET A 47 -2.28 -12.07 -13.75
C MET A 47 -1.57 -11.45 -12.53
N ILE A 48 -1.55 -10.12 -12.44
CA ILE A 48 -0.98 -9.41 -11.28
C ILE A 48 -1.76 -9.78 -10.01
N VAL A 49 -3.09 -9.78 -10.08
CA VAL A 49 -3.96 -10.14 -8.96
C VAL A 49 -3.74 -11.60 -8.51
N ASP A 50 -3.63 -12.54 -9.47
CA ASP A 50 -3.38 -13.95 -9.16
C ASP A 50 -2.02 -14.16 -8.46
N GLU A 51 -1.00 -13.48 -8.94
CA GLU A 51 0.33 -13.53 -8.30
C GLU A 51 0.29 -13.00 -6.87
N ILE A 52 -0.28 -11.81 -6.65
CA ILE A 52 -0.42 -11.23 -5.30
C ILE A 52 -1.23 -12.17 -4.38
N TYR A 53 -2.33 -12.74 -4.89
CA TYR A 53 -3.17 -13.65 -4.13
C TYR A 53 -2.43 -14.88 -3.61
N ARG A 54 -1.48 -15.41 -4.37
CA ARG A 54 -0.68 -16.59 -3.97
C ARG A 54 0.23 -16.31 -2.78
N HIS A 55 0.69 -15.07 -2.62
CA HIS A 55 1.55 -14.68 -1.50
C HIS A 55 0.84 -14.59 -0.16
N ARG A 56 -0.48 -14.39 -0.16
CA ARG A 56 -1.30 -14.27 1.07
C ARG A 56 -0.70 -13.28 2.08
N PRO A 57 -0.45 -12.02 1.71
CA PRO A 57 0.14 -11.04 2.61
C PRO A 57 -0.82 -10.59 3.72
N ASP A 58 -0.24 -10.17 4.85
CA ASP A 58 -0.97 -9.45 5.91
C ASP A 58 -1.16 -7.97 5.51
N ILE A 59 -0.16 -7.41 4.85
CA ILE A 59 -0.13 -6.01 4.40
C ILE A 59 0.20 -5.95 2.92
N LEU A 60 -0.60 -5.18 2.19
CA LEU A 60 -0.36 -4.77 0.81
C LEU A 60 0.06 -3.31 0.79
N ALA A 61 1.22 -3.01 0.24
CA ALA A 61 1.75 -1.66 0.14
C ALA A 61 2.09 -1.30 -1.30
N ALA A 62 1.85 -0.06 -1.70
CA ALA A 62 2.22 0.43 -3.02
C ALA A 62 2.43 1.95 -3.04
N THR A 63 3.24 2.42 -3.99
CA THR A 63 3.33 3.83 -4.34
C THR A 63 2.38 4.15 -5.48
N THR A 64 1.55 5.16 -5.29
CA THR A 64 0.60 5.63 -6.29
C THR A 64 1.18 6.84 -7.03
N TRP A 65 1.28 6.70 -8.33
CA TRP A 65 1.69 7.72 -9.28
C TRP A 65 0.57 7.98 -10.28
N LEU A 66 0.57 9.13 -10.91
CA LEU A 66 -0.41 9.46 -11.94
C LEU A 66 -0.52 8.38 -13.03
N PHE A 67 0.61 7.81 -13.45
CA PHE A 67 0.65 6.82 -14.54
C PHE A 67 0.13 5.43 -14.14
N ASN A 68 0.19 5.05 -12.85
CA ASN A 68 -0.25 3.73 -12.40
C ASN A 68 -1.58 3.74 -11.63
N HIS A 69 -2.11 4.91 -11.33
CA HIS A 69 -3.28 5.09 -10.45
C HIS A 69 -4.45 4.18 -10.85
N GLU A 70 -4.88 4.26 -12.10
CA GLU A 70 -6.07 3.53 -12.56
C GLU A 70 -5.89 2.01 -12.43
N GLN A 71 -4.78 1.47 -12.95
CA GLN A 71 -4.52 0.03 -12.90
C GLN A 71 -4.25 -0.44 -11.48
N LEU A 72 -3.52 0.35 -10.67
CA LEU A 72 -3.28 0.02 -9.27
C LEU A 72 -4.59 -0.09 -8.49
N MET A 73 -5.55 0.83 -8.71
CA MET A 73 -6.87 0.74 -8.06
C MET A 73 -7.65 -0.50 -8.51
N GLN A 74 -7.56 -0.87 -9.79
CA GLN A 74 -8.18 -2.10 -10.29
C GLN A 74 -7.55 -3.36 -9.66
N VAL A 75 -6.23 -3.43 -9.57
CA VAL A 75 -5.52 -4.53 -8.89
C VAL A 75 -5.90 -4.58 -7.42
N ALA A 76 -5.77 -3.46 -6.73
CA ALA A 76 -6.01 -3.34 -5.29
C ALA A 76 -7.44 -3.75 -4.89
N SER A 77 -8.45 -3.26 -5.61
CA SER A 77 -9.85 -3.60 -5.34
C SER A 77 -10.13 -5.09 -5.50
N ARG A 78 -9.56 -5.72 -6.53
CA ARG A 78 -9.73 -7.16 -6.78
C ARG A 78 -9.00 -8.02 -5.75
N VAL A 79 -7.75 -7.63 -5.41
CA VAL A 79 -6.98 -8.33 -4.37
C VAL A 79 -7.69 -8.23 -3.03
N LYS A 80 -8.18 -7.04 -2.66
CA LYS A 80 -8.91 -6.84 -1.40
C LYS A 80 -10.22 -7.65 -1.35
N ALA A 81 -10.90 -7.82 -2.49
CA ALA A 81 -12.08 -8.69 -2.57
C ALA A 81 -11.74 -10.18 -2.31
N LEU A 82 -10.55 -10.63 -2.71
CA LEU A 82 -10.07 -12.00 -2.50
C LEU A 82 -9.40 -12.20 -1.12
N LEU A 83 -8.80 -11.15 -0.58
CA LEU A 83 -8.09 -11.12 0.70
C LEU A 83 -8.62 -9.98 1.57
N PRO A 84 -9.87 -10.06 2.06
CA PRO A 84 -10.50 -8.96 2.78
C PRO A 84 -9.78 -8.58 4.09
N GLU A 85 -9.06 -9.52 4.70
CA GLU A 85 -8.30 -9.31 5.94
C GLU A 85 -6.94 -8.61 5.72
N ALA A 86 -6.42 -8.61 4.48
CA ALA A 86 -5.15 -7.94 4.20
C ALA A 86 -5.31 -6.42 4.31
N CYS A 87 -4.44 -5.76 5.05
CA CYS A 87 -4.44 -4.30 5.18
C CYS A 87 -3.80 -3.66 3.94
N LEU A 88 -4.55 -2.83 3.23
CA LEU A 88 -4.08 -2.12 2.04
C LEU A 88 -3.68 -0.69 2.38
N VAL A 89 -2.40 -0.40 2.25
CA VAL A 89 -1.83 0.93 2.48
C VAL A 89 -1.19 1.48 1.21
N LEU A 90 -1.47 2.74 0.91
CA LEU A 90 -0.91 3.43 -0.24
C LEU A 90 -0.12 4.66 0.19
N GLY A 91 0.86 5.02 -0.61
CA GLY A 91 1.63 6.26 -0.48
C GLY A 91 1.93 6.85 -1.84
N GLY A 92 2.69 7.93 -1.86
CA GLY A 92 3.15 8.57 -3.08
C GLY A 92 2.57 9.96 -3.32
N PRO A 93 2.97 10.62 -4.42
CA PRO A 93 2.66 12.02 -4.66
C PRO A 93 1.16 12.32 -4.84
N GLU A 94 0.35 11.32 -5.17
CA GLU A 94 -1.09 11.47 -5.31
C GLU A 94 -1.80 11.82 -3.97
N PHE A 95 -1.14 11.59 -2.83
CA PHE A 95 -1.73 11.74 -1.48
C PHE A 95 -1.21 12.94 -0.69
N LEU A 96 -0.56 13.91 -1.32
CA LEU A 96 -0.03 15.10 -0.64
C LEU A 96 -1.12 16.08 -0.15
N GLY A 97 -2.33 15.97 -0.68
CA GLY A 97 -3.48 16.83 -0.36
C GLY A 97 -4.44 16.25 0.67
N ASP A 98 -5.70 16.64 0.54
CA ASP A 98 -6.82 16.06 1.27
C ASP A 98 -7.20 14.71 0.64
N ASN A 99 -7.24 13.66 1.46
CA ASN A 99 -7.46 12.29 1.03
C ASN A 99 -8.86 11.74 1.41
N GLU A 100 -9.72 12.55 2.04
CA GLU A 100 -11.03 12.07 2.51
C GLU A 100 -11.90 11.59 1.34
N GLU A 101 -12.02 12.39 0.28
CA GLU A 101 -12.82 12.01 -0.90
C GLU A 101 -12.28 10.75 -1.58
N PHE A 102 -10.96 10.62 -1.68
CA PHE A 102 -10.31 9.44 -2.24
C PHE A 102 -10.67 8.18 -1.43
N LEU A 103 -10.51 8.23 -0.11
CA LEU A 103 -10.81 7.10 0.77
C LEU A 103 -12.29 6.73 0.76
N ARG A 104 -13.19 7.72 0.69
CA ARG A 104 -14.64 7.47 0.57
C ARG A 104 -15.01 6.77 -0.75
N LYS A 105 -14.34 7.12 -1.84
CA LYS A 105 -14.56 6.50 -3.16
C LYS A 105 -13.91 5.13 -3.29
N ASN A 106 -12.87 4.86 -2.52
CA ASN A 106 -12.11 3.63 -2.58
C ASN A 106 -12.12 2.91 -1.21
N PRO A 107 -13.27 2.41 -0.74
CA PRO A 107 -13.41 1.83 0.60
C PRO A 107 -12.61 0.53 0.82
N PHE A 108 -11.99 0.01 -0.22
CA PHE A 108 -11.06 -1.11 -0.16
C PHE A 108 -9.64 -0.69 0.26
N VAL A 109 -9.32 0.61 0.27
CA VAL A 109 -8.06 1.16 0.78
C VAL A 109 -8.24 1.45 2.27
N ASP A 110 -7.43 0.84 3.12
CA ASP A 110 -7.55 0.99 4.58
C ASP A 110 -6.95 2.31 5.05
N CYS A 111 -5.79 2.70 4.50
CA CYS A 111 -5.16 3.98 4.82
C CYS A 111 -4.21 4.45 3.73
N VAL A 112 -3.86 5.74 3.76
CA VAL A 112 -2.84 6.32 2.88
C VAL A 112 -1.86 7.16 3.69
N PHE A 113 -0.59 7.17 3.28
CA PHE A 113 0.43 8.06 3.84
C PHE A 113 0.48 9.36 3.04
N ARG A 114 0.40 10.47 3.76
CA ARG A 114 0.61 11.83 3.25
C ARG A 114 2.00 12.31 3.63
N GLY A 115 2.87 12.49 2.63
CA GLY A 115 4.26 12.92 2.83
C GLY A 115 5.24 11.76 2.82
N GLU A 116 6.38 11.95 3.50
CA GLU A 116 7.49 11.00 3.51
C GLU A 116 7.16 9.75 4.33
N GLY A 117 7.25 8.58 3.68
CA GLY A 117 6.91 7.31 4.32
C GLY A 117 8.03 6.71 5.17
N GLU A 118 9.29 7.11 4.94
CA GLU A 118 10.48 6.45 5.50
C GLU A 118 10.51 6.47 7.04
N GLU A 119 10.02 7.55 7.65
CA GLU A 119 9.98 7.68 9.11
C GLU A 119 8.67 7.15 9.70
N VAL A 120 7.58 7.29 8.98
CA VAL A 120 6.23 7.00 9.49
C VAL A 120 5.79 5.55 9.26
N PHE A 121 6.24 4.92 8.19
CA PHE A 121 5.90 3.54 7.87
C PHE A 121 6.34 2.55 8.98
N PRO A 122 7.59 2.62 9.50
CA PRO A 122 7.99 1.78 10.62
C PRO A 122 7.16 2.02 11.89
N GLN A 123 6.78 3.27 12.17
CA GLN A 123 5.92 3.59 13.32
C GLN A 123 4.53 2.96 13.15
N TRP A 124 3.94 3.10 11.97
CA TRP A 124 2.64 2.50 11.67
C TRP A 124 2.67 0.97 11.78
N LEU A 125 3.75 0.32 11.37
CA LEU A 125 3.90 -1.13 11.47
C LEU A 125 3.82 -1.65 12.92
N THR A 126 4.12 -0.81 13.92
CA THR A 126 3.95 -1.20 15.33
C THR A 126 2.49 -1.30 15.76
N CYS A 127 1.58 -0.70 15.01
CA CYS A 127 0.14 -0.66 15.32
C CYS A 127 -0.75 -0.91 14.08
N TRP A 128 -0.24 -1.50 13.00
CA TRP A 128 -0.97 -1.69 11.75
C TRP A 128 -2.30 -2.44 11.92
N ASN A 129 -2.35 -3.41 12.85
CA ASN A 129 -3.53 -4.22 13.18
C ASN A 129 -4.34 -3.65 14.36
N HIS A 130 -4.05 -2.42 14.78
CA HIS A 130 -4.71 -1.68 15.84
C HIS A 130 -5.21 -0.32 15.34
N PRO A 131 -6.30 -0.28 14.52
CA PRO A 131 -6.76 0.97 13.91
C PRO A 131 -7.11 2.07 14.92
N GLU A 132 -7.45 1.71 16.15
CA GLU A 132 -7.70 2.64 17.24
C GLU A 132 -6.46 3.44 17.66
N GLN A 133 -5.25 2.98 17.29
CA GLN A 133 -3.98 3.66 17.58
C GLN A 133 -3.46 4.48 16.38
N TRP A 134 -4.05 4.35 15.21
CA TRP A 134 -3.57 5.01 13.98
C TRP A 134 -3.55 6.54 14.08
N HIS A 135 -4.38 7.13 14.94
CA HIS A 135 -4.38 8.56 15.22
C HIS A 135 -3.03 9.08 15.79
N THR A 136 -2.18 8.19 16.29
CA THR A 136 -0.84 8.55 16.81
C THR A 136 0.23 8.64 15.71
N VAL A 137 -0.07 8.17 14.50
CA VAL A 137 0.88 8.12 13.38
C VAL A 137 0.75 9.39 12.53
N PRO A 138 1.78 10.26 12.50
CA PRO A 138 1.72 11.50 11.72
C PRO A 138 1.56 11.23 10.23
N GLY A 139 0.71 12.00 9.55
CA GLY A 139 0.53 11.87 8.09
C GLY A 139 -0.25 10.65 7.62
N LEU A 140 -0.68 9.76 8.52
CA LEU A 140 -1.58 8.68 8.17
C LEU A 140 -3.01 9.21 8.00
N CYS A 141 -3.63 8.94 6.86
CA CYS A 141 -5.00 9.29 6.57
C CYS A 141 -5.84 8.02 6.42
N TYR A 142 -6.96 7.95 7.12
CA TYR A 142 -7.87 6.81 7.12
C TYR A 142 -9.28 7.26 7.51
N LEU A 143 -10.29 6.46 7.20
CA LEU A 143 -11.66 6.74 7.65
C LEU A 143 -11.93 6.02 8.98
N THR A 144 -12.43 6.77 9.96
CA THR A 144 -12.94 6.17 11.20
C THR A 144 -14.25 5.42 10.95
N PRO A 145 -14.60 4.41 11.78
CA PRO A 145 -15.87 3.67 11.63
C PRO A 145 -17.11 4.56 11.57
N ASN A 146 -17.05 5.77 12.12
CA ASN A 146 -18.14 6.75 12.12
C ASN A 146 -18.15 7.65 10.89
N LYS A 147 -17.26 7.42 9.91
CA LYS A 147 -17.14 8.21 8.66
C LYS A 147 -16.78 9.68 8.88
N GLU A 148 -16.09 10.01 9.95
CA GLU A 148 -15.49 11.32 10.19
C GLU A 148 -13.97 11.29 9.96
#